data_726657c8bcc2a72d3a18d410ca4aaeab
#
_entry.id   726657c8bcc2a72d3a18d410ca4aaeab
#
_cell.length_a   1.000
_cell.length_b   1.000
_cell.length_c   1.000
_cell.angle_alpha   90.00
_cell.angle_beta   90.00
_cell.angle_gamma   90.00
#
_symmetry.space_group_name_H-M   'P 1'
#
loop_
_entity.id
_entity.type
_entity.pdbx_description
1 polymer ?
#
loop_
_entity_poly.entity_id
_entity_poly.type
_entity_poly.pdbx_seq_one_letter_code
_entity_poly.pdbx_strand_id
1 'polypeptide(L)'
;MRRPQSRVVAILLSPSGVLALSVLALSVLAIGGLSAYAAEEKPTAEKPAGEAEACCKAGDTTPPTELVAKFPKGQLHSPYPDYAKLAKDDPDLVKRFRLPGCNECHGGTGGGGICPPLTQGVWFWGNTDDVLFRLVTLGSVDLEKQGYTRLSYGSVHAPMPPMGITIKTSDDLWKIIAFIRSINTPGTNPLSNVMPKE
;
A
#
# COMPACT_ATOMS: atom_id res chain seq x y z
N MET A 1 -11.40 -17.44 -48.77
CA MET A 1 -12.78 -17.94 -49.05
C MET A 1 -13.32 -18.64 -47.83
N ARG A 2 -14.59 -18.34 -47.48
CA ARG A 2 -15.45 -18.88 -46.39
C ARG A 2 -15.24 -18.27 -45.00
N ARG A 3 -16.12 -17.31 -44.69
CA ARG A 3 -16.50 -16.87 -43.33
C ARG A 3 -17.43 -17.90 -42.71
N PRO A 4 -17.41 -18.16 -41.41
CA PRO A 4 -18.54 -18.75 -40.72
C PRO A 4 -19.39 -17.69 -40.00
N GLN A 5 -20.67 -17.95 -40.06
CA GLN A 5 -21.79 -17.12 -39.66
C GLN A 5 -22.00 -17.06 -38.14
N SER A 6 -22.48 -15.91 -37.72
CA SER A 6 -23.04 -15.65 -36.41
C SER A 6 -24.28 -16.49 -36.13
N ARG A 7 -24.36 -17.15 -34.97
CA ARG A 7 -25.59 -17.70 -34.44
C ARG A 7 -26.09 -16.79 -33.33
N VAL A 8 -27.19 -16.12 -33.61
CA VAL A 8 -28.03 -15.41 -32.67
C VAL A 8 -28.87 -16.46 -31.92
N VAL A 9 -28.76 -16.50 -30.62
CA VAL A 9 -29.66 -17.27 -29.75
C VAL A 9 -30.66 -16.30 -29.15
N ALA A 10 -31.91 -16.45 -29.59
CA ALA A 10 -33.07 -15.75 -29.04
C ALA A 10 -33.50 -16.44 -27.76
N ILE A 11 -33.55 -15.70 -26.67
CA ILE A 11 -34.15 -16.13 -25.41
C ILE A 11 -35.58 -15.61 -25.37
N LEU A 12 -36.51 -16.55 -25.38
CA LEU A 12 -37.94 -16.36 -25.23
C LEU A 12 -38.30 -15.93 -23.81
N LEU A 13 -38.98 -14.80 -23.70
CA LEU A 13 -39.71 -14.40 -22.49
C LEU A 13 -41.01 -15.20 -22.39
N SER A 14 -41.30 -15.73 -21.20
CA SER A 14 -42.62 -16.28 -20.86
C SER A 14 -43.21 -15.46 -19.71
N PRO A 15 -44.41 -14.97 -19.83
CA PRO A 15 -45.16 -14.32 -18.74
C PRO A 15 -46.21 -15.28 -18.23
N SER A 16 -46.39 -15.38 -16.96
CA SER A 16 -47.68 -15.72 -16.33
C SER A 16 -47.52 -15.97 -14.84
N GLY A 17 -48.41 -15.33 -14.10
CA GLY A 17 -48.91 -15.76 -12.87
C GLY A 17 -49.35 -14.67 -11.89
N VAL A 18 -50.60 -14.27 -12.09
CA VAL A 18 -51.34 -13.28 -11.35
C VAL A 18 -52.01 -13.91 -10.11
N LEU A 19 -52.24 -13.08 -9.06
CA LEU A 19 -53.25 -13.14 -8.00
C LEU A 19 -53.08 -14.12 -6.83
N ALA A 20 -53.04 -13.54 -5.63
CA ALA A 20 -54.11 -13.74 -4.64
C ALA A 20 -54.04 -12.68 -3.52
N LEU A 21 -55.09 -11.88 -3.45
CA LEU A 21 -55.47 -11.09 -2.27
C LEU A 21 -55.93 -12.03 -1.15
N SER A 22 -55.65 -11.68 0.09
CA SER A 22 -56.52 -12.00 1.23
C SER A 22 -56.37 -10.97 2.34
N VAL A 23 -57.46 -10.44 2.69
CA VAL A 23 -57.80 -9.37 3.65
C VAL A 23 -58.17 -9.99 4.99
N LEU A 24 -58.16 -9.15 6.06
CA LEU A 24 -58.71 -9.27 7.43
C LEU A 24 -57.83 -10.03 8.43
N ALA A 25 -57.60 -9.54 9.64
CA ALA A 25 -58.54 -8.89 10.56
C ALA A 25 -57.82 -8.07 11.61
N LEU A 26 -58.48 -6.98 12.03
CA LEU A 26 -58.20 -6.24 13.27
C LEU A 26 -58.36 -7.14 14.50
N SER A 27 -57.44 -6.98 15.46
CA SER A 27 -57.73 -7.21 16.87
C SER A 27 -56.92 -6.23 17.71
N VAL A 28 -57.58 -5.21 18.19
CA VAL A 28 -57.15 -4.32 19.25
C VAL A 28 -57.26 -5.07 20.57
N LEU A 29 -56.18 -5.21 21.30
CA LEU A 29 -56.20 -5.44 22.74
C LEU A 29 -55.12 -4.60 23.38
N ALA A 30 -55.55 -3.55 24.03
CA ALA A 30 -54.75 -2.76 24.94
C ALA A 30 -54.59 -3.51 26.25
N ILE A 31 -53.35 -3.77 26.65
CA ILE A 31 -53.03 -4.07 28.04
C ILE A 31 -51.70 -3.37 28.38
N GLY A 32 -51.83 -2.43 29.27
CA GLY A 32 -51.04 -2.09 30.42
C GLY A 32 -49.52 -2.02 30.30
N GLY A 33 -49.08 -0.82 30.51
CA GLY A 33 -47.73 -0.39 30.74
C GLY A 33 -46.81 -1.30 31.55
N LEU A 34 -45.60 -1.41 31.02
CA LEU A 34 -44.40 -1.38 31.82
C LEU A 34 -43.38 -0.59 31.02
N SER A 35 -43.20 0.67 31.44
CA SER A 35 -42.12 1.53 30.98
C SER A 35 -40.82 0.91 31.46
N ALA A 36 -40.24 0.03 30.66
CA ALA A 36 -38.86 -0.32 30.81
C ALA A 36 -38.03 0.88 30.31
N TYR A 37 -37.53 1.67 31.22
CA TYR A 37 -36.45 2.60 30.97
C TYR A 37 -35.28 1.80 30.36
N ALA A 38 -35.20 1.83 29.05
CA ALA A 38 -33.96 1.48 28.38
C ALA A 38 -32.96 2.53 28.85
N ALA A 39 -32.05 2.10 29.71
CA ALA A 39 -30.87 2.88 30.02
C ALA A 39 -30.15 3.09 28.67
N GLU A 40 -30.23 4.31 28.20
CA GLU A 40 -29.46 4.83 27.10
C GLU A 40 -27.98 4.68 27.51
N GLU A 41 -27.39 3.60 27.07
CA GLU A 41 -25.97 3.37 27.20
C GLU A 41 -25.30 4.48 26.40
N LYS A 42 -24.93 5.55 27.10
CA LYS A 42 -24.08 6.63 26.61
C LYS A 42 -22.91 5.98 25.89
N PRO A 43 -22.68 6.26 24.61
CA PRO A 43 -21.50 5.75 23.94
C PRO A 43 -20.31 6.23 24.76
N THR A 44 -19.61 5.27 25.36
CA THR A 44 -18.33 5.51 26.02
C THR A 44 -17.47 6.15 24.95
N ALA A 45 -17.16 7.42 25.12
CA ALA A 45 -16.24 8.13 24.27
C ALA A 45 -14.96 7.29 24.28
N GLU A 46 -14.73 6.65 23.15
CA GLU A 46 -13.49 5.95 22.87
C GLU A 46 -12.40 6.98 23.11
N LYS A 47 -11.57 6.71 24.14
CA LYS A 47 -10.42 7.52 24.49
C LYS A 47 -9.68 7.79 23.18
N PRO A 48 -9.40 9.06 22.79
CA PRO A 48 -8.63 9.31 21.59
C PRO A 48 -7.38 8.46 21.69
N ALA A 49 -7.16 7.63 20.66
CA ALA A 49 -5.98 6.79 20.53
C ALA A 49 -4.80 7.68 20.88
N GLY A 50 -4.07 7.31 21.93
CA GLY A 50 -2.98 8.12 22.45
C GLY A 50 -2.12 8.54 21.28
N GLU A 51 -1.60 9.78 21.31
CA GLU A 51 -0.73 10.35 20.27
C GLU A 51 0.15 9.23 19.74
N ALA A 52 -0.09 8.83 18.48
CA ALA A 52 0.66 7.76 17.87
C ALA A 52 2.11 8.23 17.93
N GLU A 53 2.93 7.54 18.70
CA GLU A 53 4.34 7.87 18.82
C GLU A 53 4.88 7.98 17.40
N ALA A 54 5.33 9.19 17.00
CA ALA A 54 5.76 9.44 15.64
C ALA A 54 6.80 8.38 15.27
N CYS A 55 6.46 7.52 14.33
CA CYS A 55 7.21 6.28 14.06
C CYS A 55 8.68 6.53 13.74
N CYS A 56 8.95 7.69 13.16
CA CYS A 56 10.16 7.82 12.39
C CYS A 56 10.77 9.20 12.61
N LYS A 57 12.04 9.23 12.98
CA LYS A 57 12.79 10.46 13.25
C LYS A 57 14.01 10.52 12.35
N ALA A 58 14.37 11.72 11.94
CA ALA A 58 15.67 11.95 11.31
C ALA A 58 16.79 11.56 12.29
N GLY A 59 17.78 10.82 11.80
CA GLY A 59 18.88 10.31 12.63
C GLY A 59 18.53 9.09 13.47
N ASP A 60 17.41 8.40 13.20
CA ASP A 60 17.00 7.19 13.91
C ASP A 60 17.98 6.03 13.64
N THR A 61 18.65 5.57 14.69
CA THR A 61 19.63 4.48 14.63
C THR A 61 19.01 3.09 14.83
N THR A 62 17.70 3.01 15.07
CA THR A 62 16.98 1.72 15.19
C THR A 62 17.14 0.91 13.90
N PRO A 63 17.43 -0.39 13.96
CA PRO A 63 17.46 -1.24 12.78
C PRO A 63 16.11 -1.24 12.02
N PRO A 64 16.11 -1.23 10.68
CA PRO A 64 14.87 -1.25 9.90
C PRO A 64 13.94 -2.42 10.26
N THR A 65 14.50 -3.58 10.57
CA THR A 65 13.74 -4.78 10.95
C THR A 65 12.95 -4.59 12.24
N GLU A 66 13.49 -3.86 13.21
CA GLU A 66 12.81 -3.55 14.47
C GLU A 66 11.65 -2.57 14.27
N LEU A 67 11.84 -1.54 13.42
CA LEU A 67 10.76 -0.63 13.07
C LEU A 67 9.59 -1.34 12.37
N VAL A 68 9.90 -2.21 11.42
CA VAL A 68 8.87 -3.02 10.74
C VAL A 68 8.13 -3.94 11.70
N ALA A 69 8.80 -4.48 12.72
CA ALA A 69 8.17 -5.32 13.75
C ALA A 69 7.32 -4.51 14.73
N LYS A 70 7.76 -3.28 15.07
CA LYS A 70 7.09 -2.40 16.04
C LYS A 70 5.83 -1.75 15.48
N PHE A 71 5.85 -1.30 14.22
CA PHE A 71 4.76 -0.50 13.65
C PHE A 71 3.88 -1.32 12.72
N PRO A 72 2.54 -1.28 12.88
CA PRO A 72 1.59 -1.90 11.97
C PRO A 72 1.71 -1.39 10.54
N LYS A 73 1.09 -2.12 9.60
CA LYS A 73 1.00 -1.76 8.18
C LYS A 73 0.41 -0.36 8.00
N GLY A 74 1.03 0.46 7.16
CA GLY A 74 0.59 1.81 6.83
C GLY A 74 1.04 2.90 7.80
N GLN A 75 1.85 2.58 8.82
CA GLN A 75 2.23 3.55 9.87
C GLN A 75 3.67 4.07 9.76
N LEU A 76 4.45 3.58 8.81
CA LEU A 76 5.80 4.07 8.61
C LEU A 76 5.80 5.26 7.65
N HIS A 77 6.26 6.41 8.12
CA HIS A 77 6.32 7.66 7.37
C HIS A 77 7.73 8.23 7.36
N SER A 78 8.16 8.72 6.22
CA SER A 78 9.50 9.28 6.07
C SER A 78 9.65 10.56 6.89
N PRO A 79 10.73 10.70 7.67
CA PRO A 79 11.06 11.96 8.32
C PRO A 79 11.61 13.00 7.31
N TYR A 80 11.72 12.64 6.04
CA TYR A 80 12.25 13.47 4.95
C TYR A 80 11.19 13.72 3.87
N PRO A 81 10.17 14.58 4.12
CA PRO A 81 9.10 14.82 3.16
C PRO A 81 9.59 15.53 1.89
N ASP A 82 10.61 16.37 2.01
CA ASP A 82 11.26 17.03 0.88
C ASP A 82 12.52 16.27 0.46
N TYR A 83 12.31 15.15 -0.22
CA TYR A 83 13.41 14.31 -0.73
C TYR A 83 14.23 15.00 -1.82
N ALA A 84 13.64 15.96 -2.57
CA ALA A 84 14.37 16.71 -3.58
C ALA A 84 15.36 17.69 -2.93
N LYS A 85 14.98 18.32 -1.82
CA LYS A 85 15.88 19.13 -1.01
C LYS A 85 16.98 18.29 -0.40
N LEU A 86 16.62 17.15 0.22
CA LEU A 86 17.60 16.24 0.82
C LEU A 86 18.62 15.76 -0.22
N ALA A 87 18.18 15.47 -1.46
CA ALA A 87 19.07 15.04 -2.53
C ALA A 87 20.10 16.11 -2.96
N LYS A 88 19.79 17.38 -2.75
CA LYS A 88 20.73 18.49 -2.99
C LYS A 88 21.68 18.71 -1.82
N ASP A 89 21.18 18.54 -0.60
CA ASP A 89 21.90 18.87 0.63
C ASP A 89 22.81 17.74 1.13
N ASP A 90 22.48 16.48 0.82
CA ASP A 90 23.27 15.32 1.22
C ASP A 90 23.96 14.67 0.00
N PRO A 91 25.25 14.98 -0.24
CA PRO A 91 26.00 14.43 -1.36
C PRO A 91 26.29 12.92 -1.22
N ASP A 92 26.11 12.36 -0.02
CA ASP A 92 26.37 10.96 0.25
C ASP A 92 25.17 10.02 -0.04
N LEU A 93 24.04 10.54 -0.51
CA LEU A 93 22.86 9.70 -0.80
C LEU A 93 23.16 8.57 -1.79
N VAL A 94 23.89 8.85 -2.86
CA VAL A 94 24.31 7.81 -3.85
C VAL A 94 25.21 6.76 -3.19
N LYS A 95 26.10 7.18 -2.29
CA LYS A 95 26.96 6.28 -1.55
C LYS A 95 26.14 5.38 -0.62
N ARG A 96 25.14 5.95 0.10
CA ARG A 96 24.22 5.18 0.94
C ARG A 96 23.45 4.13 0.15
N PHE A 97 23.01 4.45 -1.06
CA PHE A 97 22.37 3.49 -1.97
C PHE A 97 23.34 2.36 -2.41
N ARG A 98 24.62 2.66 -2.59
CA ARG A 98 25.61 1.68 -3.03
C ARG A 98 26.12 0.77 -1.92
N LEU A 99 26.31 1.31 -0.71
CA LEU A 99 26.94 0.58 0.39
C LEU A 99 26.26 -0.76 0.72
N PRO A 100 24.91 -0.86 0.78
CA PRO A 100 24.24 -2.13 1.02
C PRO A 100 24.16 -3.05 -0.21
N GLY A 101 24.61 -2.62 -1.38
CA GLY A 101 24.62 -3.41 -2.61
C GLY A 101 23.42 -3.20 -3.53
N CYS A 102 22.60 -2.17 -3.32
CA CYS A 102 21.44 -1.88 -4.19
C CYS A 102 21.85 -1.65 -5.65
N ASN A 103 23.03 -1.07 -5.86
CA ASN A 103 23.59 -0.79 -7.18
C ASN A 103 23.96 -2.04 -8.00
N GLU A 104 24.19 -3.18 -7.36
CA GLU A 104 24.55 -4.42 -8.05
C GLU A 104 23.40 -4.93 -8.92
N CYS A 105 22.18 -4.76 -8.41
CA CYS A 105 20.96 -5.12 -9.13
C CYS A 105 20.36 -3.96 -9.91
N HIS A 106 20.21 -2.78 -9.28
CA HIS A 106 19.49 -1.62 -9.84
C HIS A 106 20.39 -0.66 -10.64
N GLY A 107 21.68 -0.99 -10.82
CA GLY A 107 22.66 -0.15 -11.51
C GLY A 107 23.21 0.96 -10.62
N GLY A 108 24.39 1.50 -10.98
CA GLY A 108 25.20 2.38 -10.14
C GLY A 108 24.53 3.62 -9.57
N THR A 109 23.49 4.11 -10.26
CA THR A 109 22.66 5.26 -9.87
C THR A 109 21.17 4.97 -9.98
N GLY A 110 20.76 3.71 -9.94
CA GLY A 110 19.37 3.29 -10.03
C GLY A 110 18.81 3.22 -11.45
N GLY A 111 19.63 3.35 -12.48
CA GLY A 111 19.20 3.33 -13.88
C GLY A 111 18.83 1.96 -14.44
N GLY A 112 18.89 0.90 -13.63
CA GLY A 112 18.57 -0.47 -14.01
C GLY A 112 19.83 -1.31 -14.27
N GLY A 113 19.64 -2.61 -14.21
CA GLY A 113 20.62 -3.66 -14.46
C GLY A 113 19.88 -4.98 -14.65
N ILE A 114 20.20 -5.99 -13.86
CA ILE A 114 19.41 -7.23 -13.81
C ILE A 114 18.06 -7.02 -13.10
N CYS A 115 17.92 -5.95 -12.30
CA CYS A 115 16.68 -5.54 -11.67
C CYS A 115 16.11 -4.30 -12.36
N PRO A 116 14.80 -4.02 -12.20
CA PRO A 116 14.15 -2.89 -12.85
C PRO A 116 14.82 -1.57 -12.49
N PRO A 117 14.87 -0.62 -13.45
CA PRO A 117 15.32 0.74 -13.16
C PRO A 117 14.38 1.43 -12.17
N LEU A 118 14.97 2.23 -11.29
CA LEU A 118 14.28 3.02 -10.28
C LEU A 118 13.95 4.43 -10.78
N THR A 119 14.30 4.74 -12.03
CA THR A 119 14.16 6.06 -12.66
C THR A 119 12.90 6.20 -13.51
N GLN A 120 12.10 5.16 -13.69
CA GLN A 120 11.03 5.08 -14.71
C GLN A 120 9.63 5.46 -14.22
N GLY A 121 9.44 5.95 -13.03
CA GLY A 121 8.11 6.27 -12.50
C GLY A 121 7.23 5.04 -12.21
N VAL A 122 7.78 3.81 -12.27
CA VAL A 122 7.04 2.58 -12.01
C VAL A 122 7.28 2.11 -10.58
N TRP A 123 6.18 1.94 -9.84
CA TRP A 123 6.20 1.45 -8.48
C TRP A 123 5.50 0.09 -8.42
N PHE A 124 6.26 -0.99 -8.48
CA PHE A 124 5.71 -2.35 -8.59
C PHE A 124 4.84 -2.77 -7.39
N TRP A 125 5.10 -2.23 -6.21
CA TRP A 125 4.39 -2.56 -4.97
C TRP A 125 3.63 -1.37 -4.38
N GLY A 126 3.77 -0.20 -4.95
CA GLY A 126 3.28 1.07 -4.44
C GLY A 126 4.42 2.02 -4.12
N ASN A 127 4.05 3.29 -3.92
CA ASN A 127 4.99 4.37 -3.67
C ASN A 127 4.85 4.99 -2.28
N THR A 128 4.01 4.42 -1.40
CA THR A 128 3.90 4.92 -0.03
C THR A 128 5.18 4.68 0.75
N ASP A 129 5.44 5.51 1.72
CA ASP A 129 6.62 5.38 2.58
C ASP A 129 6.69 4.01 3.25
N ASP A 130 5.56 3.59 3.82
CA ASP A 130 5.44 2.29 4.48
C ASP A 130 5.78 1.13 3.54
N VAL A 131 5.23 1.16 2.33
CA VAL A 131 5.49 0.10 1.33
C VAL A 131 6.96 0.05 0.94
N LEU A 132 7.55 1.19 0.65
CA LEU A 132 8.96 1.25 0.23
C LEU A 132 9.91 0.81 1.36
N PHE A 133 9.64 1.27 2.58
CA PHE A 133 10.45 0.90 3.74
C PHE A 133 10.39 -0.61 4.00
N ARG A 134 9.17 -1.19 3.99
CA ARG A 134 8.99 -2.64 4.20
C ARG A 134 9.54 -3.46 3.05
N LEU A 135 9.35 -3.02 1.80
CA LEU A 135 9.88 -3.72 0.63
C LEU A 135 11.41 -3.85 0.71
N VAL A 136 12.10 -2.77 1.02
CA VAL A 136 13.56 -2.81 1.14
C VAL A 136 13.98 -3.62 2.36
N THR A 137 13.28 -3.49 3.49
CA THR A 137 13.63 -4.20 4.71
C THR A 137 13.43 -5.70 4.59
N LEU A 138 12.26 -6.14 4.10
CA LEU A 138 11.82 -7.53 4.12
C LEU A 138 12.11 -8.29 2.81
N GLY A 139 12.33 -7.55 1.74
CA GLY A 139 12.32 -8.12 0.39
C GLY A 139 10.90 -8.41 -0.12
N SER A 140 10.78 -8.70 -1.41
CA SER A 140 9.46 -8.83 -2.06
C SER A 140 8.68 -10.07 -1.61
N VAL A 141 9.36 -11.18 -1.30
CA VAL A 141 8.71 -12.44 -0.89
C VAL A 141 8.02 -12.30 0.48
N ASP A 142 8.71 -11.71 1.45
CA ASP A 142 8.14 -11.56 2.78
C ASP A 142 7.16 -10.37 2.86
N LEU A 143 7.33 -9.38 2.01
CA LEU A 143 6.33 -8.31 1.83
C LEU A 143 4.98 -8.90 1.37
N GLU A 144 5.00 -9.80 0.39
CA GLU A 144 3.80 -10.48 -0.11
C GLU A 144 3.13 -11.32 0.97
N LYS A 145 3.91 -12.06 1.78
CA LYS A 145 3.39 -12.82 2.94
C LYS A 145 2.71 -11.92 3.97
N GLN A 146 3.11 -10.64 4.06
CA GLN A 146 2.43 -9.65 4.91
C GLN A 146 1.17 -9.04 4.27
N GLY A 147 0.70 -9.59 3.14
CA GLY A 147 -0.54 -9.19 2.48
C GLY A 147 -0.42 -7.93 1.62
N TYR A 148 0.80 -7.57 1.22
CA TYR A 148 0.98 -6.54 0.19
C TYR A 148 0.85 -7.18 -1.18
N THR A 149 0.20 -6.48 -2.11
CA THR A 149 -0.04 -6.97 -3.46
C THR A 149 0.79 -6.19 -4.46
N ARG A 150 1.36 -6.89 -5.40
CA ARG A 150 2.07 -6.27 -6.50
C ARG A 150 1.08 -5.54 -7.42
N LEU A 151 1.32 -4.26 -7.70
CA LEU A 151 0.43 -3.40 -8.47
C LEU A 151 0.78 -3.35 -9.96
N SER A 152 2.01 -3.67 -10.32
CA SER A 152 2.49 -3.63 -11.70
C SER A 152 3.17 -4.93 -12.10
N TYR A 153 2.89 -5.37 -13.32
CA TYR A 153 3.45 -6.58 -13.93
C TYR A 153 4.48 -6.20 -14.99
N GLY A 154 5.63 -5.71 -14.56
CA GLY A 154 6.78 -5.55 -15.44
C GLY A 154 7.70 -6.78 -15.40
N SER A 155 8.64 -6.86 -16.32
CA SER A 155 9.67 -7.91 -16.30
C SER A 155 10.53 -7.76 -15.06
N VAL A 156 10.48 -8.77 -14.19
CA VAL A 156 11.31 -8.90 -12.99
C VAL A 156 11.99 -10.25 -13.07
N HIS A 157 13.30 -10.25 -13.08
CA HIS A 157 14.07 -11.47 -13.26
C HIS A 157 14.22 -12.27 -11.96
N ALA A 158 14.14 -11.60 -10.81
CA ALA A 158 14.27 -12.24 -9.50
C ALA A 158 13.49 -11.45 -8.42
N PRO A 159 13.09 -12.11 -7.31
CA PRO A 159 12.56 -11.42 -6.14
C PRO A 159 13.62 -10.46 -5.57
N MET A 160 13.17 -9.31 -5.06
CA MET A 160 14.05 -8.43 -4.29
C MET A 160 14.41 -9.11 -2.96
N PRO A 161 15.71 -9.25 -2.64
CA PRO A 161 16.10 -9.83 -1.36
C PRO A 161 15.87 -8.87 -0.20
N PRO A 162 15.78 -9.37 1.05
CA PRO A 162 15.70 -8.52 2.24
C PRO A 162 17.03 -7.79 2.48
N MET A 163 16.97 -6.45 2.55
CA MET A 163 18.12 -5.60 2.79
C MET A 163 18.20 -5.07 4.23
N GLY A 164 17.17 -5.33 5.04
CA GLY A 164 17.08 -4.81 6.41
C GLY A 164 18.17 -5.28 7.36
N ILE A 165 18.84 -6.39 7.05
CA ILE A 165 20.04 -6.85 7.80
C ILE A 165 21.33 -6.15 7.36
N THR A 166 21.40 -5.71 6.12
CA THR A 166 22.58 -5.02 5.56
C THR A 166 22.55 -3.53 5.89
N ILE A 167 21.37 -2.91 5.82
CA ILE A 167 21.16 -1.51 6.18
C ILE A 167 21.05 -1.43 7.71
N LYS A 168 21.98 -0.70 8.33
CA LYS A 168 22.15 -0.72 9.79
C LYS A 168 21.16 0.15 10.55
N THR A 169 20.73 1.26 9.96
CA THR A 169 19.87 2.23 10.62
C THR A 169 18.63 2.56 9.77
N SER A 170 17.54 2.87 10.44
CA SER A 170 16.31 3.31 9.77
C SER A 170 16.50 4.65 9.07
N ASP A 171 17.35 5.53 9.61
CA ASP A 171 17.73 6.79 8.98
C ASP A 171 18.41 6.57 7.63
N ASP A 172 19.38 5.63 7.55
CA ASP A 172 20.03 5.28 6.30
C ASP A 172 19.03 4.76 5.27
N LEU A 173 18.07 3.91 5.70
CA LEU A 173 17.04 3.42 4.80
C LEU A 173 16.12 4.55 4.30
N TRP A 174 15.69 5.47 5.17
CA TRP A 174 14.90 6.62 4.75
C TRP A 174 15.64 7.51 3.75
N LYS A 175 16.93 7.70 3.94
CA LYS A 175 17.78 8.45 3.01
C LYS A 175 17.94 7.72 1.67
N ILE A 176 18.05 6.39 1.67
CA ILE A 176 18.04 5.58 0.44
C ILE A 176 16.70 5.73 -0.29
N ILE A 177 15.58 5.68 0.42
CA ILE A 177 14.24 5.89 -0.17
C ILE A 177 14.12 7.29 -0.75
N ALA A 178 14.60 8.31 -0.05
CA ALA A 178 14.62 9.68 -0.54
C ALA A 178 15.46 9.81 -1.82
N PHE A 179 16.62 9.16 -1.89
CA PHE A 179 17.42 9.08 -3.12
C PHE A 179 16.61 8.46 -4.26
N ILE A 180 16.00 7.27 -4.03
CA ILE A 180 15.18 6.60 -5.05
C ILE A 180 14.05 7.50 -5.55
N ARG A 181 13.36 8.21 -4.65
CA ARG A 181 12.32 9.16 -5.01
C ARG A 181 12.85 10.35 -5.81
N SER A 182 14.05 10.83 -5.50
CA SER A 182 14.65 11.97 -6.20
C SER A 182 15.06 11.67 -7.64
N ILE A 183 15.41 10.43 -7.94
CA ILE A 183 15.78 9.98 -9.29
C ILE A 183 14.60 9.43 -10.09
N ASN A 184 13.47 9.14 -9.43
CA ASN A 184 12.28 8.62 -10.08
C ASN A 184 11.56 9.74 -10.83
N THR A 185 11.38 9.57 -12.14
CA THR A 185 10.74 10.58 -12.98
C THR A 185 9.25 10.30 -13.11
N PRO A 186 8.36 11.08 -12.46
CA PRO A 186 6.92 10.89 -12.58
C PRO A 186 6.45 11.02 -14.05
N GLY A 187 5.52 10.17 -14.46
CA GLY A 187 4.83 10.31 -15.75
C GLY A 187 5.48 9.60 -16.92
N THR A 188 6.60 8.92 -16.75
CA THR A 188 7.21 8.10 -17.82
C THR A 188 6.49 6.77 -18.02
N ASN A 189 5.64 6.36 -17.06
CA ASN A 189 4.83 5.15 -17.13
C ASN A 189 3.35 5.46 -16.90
N PRO A 190 2.42 4.97 -17.78
CA PRO A 190 0.97 5.17 -17.61
C PRO A 190 0.43 4.70 -16.24
N LEU A 191 1.08 3.73 -15.62
CA LEU A 191 0.68 3.20 -14.31
C LEU A 191 1.08 4.11 -13.14
N SER A 192 1.97 5.07 -13.33
CA SER A 192 2.35 6.04 -12.28
C SER A 192 1.17 6.94 -11.88
N ASN A 193 0.18 7.09 -12.77
CA ASN A 193 -1.02 7.89 -12.51
C ASN A 193 -2.13 7.13 -11.79
N VAL A 194 -2.00 5.81 -11.64
CA VAL A 194 -3.00 4.94 -11.00
C VAL A 194 -2.69 4.76 -9.49
N MET A 195 -1.52 5.19 -9.06
CA MET A 195 -1.11 5.06 -7.67
C MET A 195 -1.84 6.07 -6.78
N PRO A 196 -2.34 5.66 -5.59
CA PRO A 196 -2.90 6.61 -4.64
C PRO A 196 -1.87 7.70 -4.34
N LYS A 197 -2.29 8.94 -4.45
CA LYS A 197 -1.51 10.06 -3.88
C LYS A 197 -1.63 9.95 -2.37
N GLU A 198 -0.50 9.95 -1.67
CA GLU A 198 -0.47 10.07 -0.22
C GLU A 198 -1.07 11.40 0.22
#